data_bfb78e1b77ca2d67e94fe3b4cd0027ab
#
_entry.id   bfb78e1b77ca2d67e94fe3b4cd0027ab
#
_cell.length_a   1.000
_cell.length_b   1.000
_cell.length_c   1.000
_cell.angle_alpha   90.00
_cell.angle_beta   90.00
_cell.angle_gamma   90.00
#
_symmetry.space_group_name_H-M   'P 1'
#
loop_
_entity.id
_entity.type
_entity.pdbx_description
1 polymer ?
#
loop_
_entity_poly.entity_id
_entity_poly.type
_entity_poly.pdbx_seq_one_letter_code
_entity_poly.pdbx_strand_id
1 'polypeptide(L)'
;MPSRPFNVTYAFVLTETFAAYILIRGILYPFIVSGMSTAQAIVGGVLQVLIAAGMTYFGLRFYRGRFGSCLPMILITLCALWVTASTLVLNVSAYGLNIGQSITIAGVIGAAAAFIFVLMPSSRRYIEAVTEASGEEAEKYSRRRR
;
A
#
# COMPACT_ATOMS: atom_id res chain seq x y z
N MET A 1 12.81 -4.60 22.18
CA MET A 1 11.81 -4.21 21.14
C MET A 1 10.60 -5.11 21.30
N PRO A 2 9.36 -4.57 21.27
CA PRO A 2 8.16 -5.40 21.33
C PRO A 2 8.10 -6.38 20.15
N SER A 3 7.57 -7.58 20.40
CA SER A 3 7.37 -8.59 19.35
C SER A 3 6.38 -8.07 18.31
N ARG A 4 6.72 -8.24 17.04
CA ARG A 4 5.87 -7.77 15.93
C ARG A 4 4.64 -8.65 15.81
N PRO A 5 3.42 -8.09 15.85
CA PRO A 5 2.19 -8.86 15.66
C PRO A 5 2.09 -9.43 14.25
N PHE A 6 1.47 -10.58 14.12
CA PHE A 6 1.24 -11.28 12.86
C PHE A 6 0.50 -10.41 11.82
N ASN A 7 -0.53 -9.69 12.25
CA ASN A 7 -1.32 -8.82 11.39
C ASN A 7 -0.52 -7.66 10.77
N VAL A 8 0.50 -7.12 11.46
CA VAL A 8 1.41 -6.10 10.90
C VAL A 8 2.24 -6.67 9.76
N THR A 9 2.73 -7.90 9.92
CA THR A 9 3.49 -8.59 8.87
C THR A 9 2.62 -8.91 7.67
N TYR A 10 1.39 -9.43 7.90
CA TYR A 10 0.46 -9.72 6.81
C TYR A 10 -0.01 -8.46 6.08
N ALA A 11 -0.35 -7.39 6.81
CA ALA A 11 -0.68 -6.11 6.20
C ALA A 11 0.44 -5.61 5.29
N PHE A 12 1.69 -5.70 5.75
CA PHE A 12 2.85 -5.31 4.97
C PHE A 12 3.00 -6.16 3.70
N VAL A 13 3.02 -7.49 3.83
CA VAL A 13 3.18 -8.40 2.68
C VAL A 13 2.08 -8.20 1.64
N LEU A 14 0.82 -8.10 2.06
CA LEU A 14 -0.29 -7.88 1.14
C LEU A 14 -0.20 -6.51 0.45
N THR A 15 0.20 -5.46 1.19
CA THR A 15 0.40 -4.13 0.61
C THR A 15 1.52 -4.12 -0.42
N GLU A 16 2.67 -4.76 -0.13
CA GLU A 16 3.80 -4.84 -1.06
C GLU A 16 3.46 -5.67 -2.30
N THR A 17 2.71 -6.77 -2.13
CA THR A 17 2.24 -7.57 -3.27
C THR A 17 1.32 -6.76 -4.18
N PHE A 18 0.42 -5.97 -3.59
CA PHE A 18 -0.46 -5.09 -4.36
C PHE A 18 0.31 -3.92 -4.99
N ALA A 19 1.28 -3.34 -4.28
CA ALA A 19 2.15 -2.30 -4.83
C ALA A 19 2.96 -2.82 -6.03
N ALA A 20 3.53 -4.02 -5.94
CA ALA A 20 4.23 -4.67 -7.05
C ALA A 20 3.30 -4.89 -8.26
N TYR A 21 2.06 -5.33 -8.03
CA TYR A 21 1.06 -5.46 -9.08
C TYR A 21 0.78 -4.12 -9.77
N ILE A 22 0.54 -3.03 -9.00
CA ILE A 22 0.29 -1.69 -9.55
C ILE A 22 1.52 -1.17 -10.30
N LEU A 23 2.73 -1.42 -9.80
CA LEU A 23 3.98 -1.02 -10.43
C LEU A 23 4.14 -1.67 -11.80
N ILE A 24 3.98 -2.99 -11.89
CA ILE A 24 4.07 -3.75 -13.14
C ILE A 24 3.02 -3.24 -14.12
N ARG A 25 1.78 -3.08 -13.66
CA ARG A 25 0.70 -2.53 -14.47
C ARG A 25 1.01 -1.12 -14.96
N GLY A 26 1.55 -0.25 -14.11
CA GLY A 26 1.93 1.13 -14.47
C GLY A 26 2.99 1.18 -15.56
N ILE A 27 4.00 0.31 -15.48
CA ILE A 27 5.04 0.21 -16.51
C ILE A 27 4.47 -0.31 -17.84
N LEU A 28 3.56 -1.28 -17.78
CA LEU A 28 2.97 -1.89 -18.97
C LEU A 28 1.78 -1.07 -19.53
N TYR A 29 1.25 -0.12 -18.76
CA TYR A 29 0.03 0.62 -19.11
C TYR A 29 0.09 1.29 -20.49
N PRO A 30 1.17 2.00 -20.88
CA PRO A 30 1.28 2.63 -22.19
C PRO A 30 1.23 1.65 -23.37
N PHE A 31 1.55 0.37 -23.13
CA PHE A 31 1.61 -0.68 -24.15
C PHE A 31 0.32 -1.50 -24.23
N ILE A 32 -0.48 -1.50 -23.19
CA ILE A 32 -1.69 -2.34 -23.08
C ILE A 32 -2.94 -1.57 -23.48
N VAL A 33 -2.98 -0.26 -23.22
CA VAL A 33 -4.18 0.55 -23.44
C VAL A 33 -4.23 1.01 -24.90
N SER A 34 -5.21 0.48 -25.63
CA SER A 34 -5.56 0.93 -26.98
C SER A 34 -6.65 2.01 -26.91
N GLY A 35 -6.59 3.00 -27.79
CA GLY A 35 -7.62 4.05 -27.90
C GLY A 35 -7.40 5.31 -27.07
N MET A 36 -6.34 5.39 -26.28
CA MET A 36 -5.89 6.62 -25.62
C MET A 36 -4.74 7.28 -26.38
N SER A 37 -4.60 8.61 -26.23
CA SER A 37 -3.40 9.29 -26.71
C SER A 37 -2.17 8.80 -25.93
N THR A 38 -1.01 8.76 -26.59
CA THR A 38 0.27 8.35 -25.95
C THR A 38 0.55 9.16 -24.69
N ALA A 39 0.26 10.45 -24.68
CA ALA A 39 0.43 11.31 -23.51
C ALA A 39 -0.44 10.87 -22.32
N GLN A 40 -1.72 10.57 -22.57
CA GLN A 40 -2.64 10.09 -21.50
C GLN A 40 -2.21 8.73 -20.95
N ALA A 41 -1.75 7.83 -21.81
CA ALA A 41 -1.25 6.52 -21.39
C ALA A 41 0.02 6.65 -20.53
N ILE A 42 0.95 7.52 -20.90
CA ILE A 42 2.16 7.79 -20.10
C ILE A 42 1.79 8.40 -18.74
N VAL A 43 0.93 9.41 -18.70
CA VAL A 43 0.50 10.04 -17.43
C VAL A 43 -0.17 9.00 -16.52
N GLY A 44 -1.05 8.15 -17.06
CA GLY A 44 -1.69 7.08 -16.31
C GLY A 44 -0.69 6.07 -15.74
N GLY A 45 0.33 5.69 -16.52
CA GLY A 45 1.41 4.81 -16.10
C GLY A 45 2.26 5.44 -14.98
N VAL A 46 2.68 6.69 -15.15
CA VAL A 46 3.46 7.43 -14.14
C VAL A 46 2.68 7.54 -12.82
N LEU A 47 1.39 7.84 -12.87
CA LEU A 47 0.56 7.92 -11.67
C LEU A 47 0.52 6.58 -10.91
N GLN A 48 0.38 5.46 -11.62
CA GLN A 48 0.41 4.13 -11.00
C GLN A 48 1.78 3.83 -10.36
N VAL A 49 2.88 4.19 -11.00
CA VAL A 49 4.24 4.04 -10.44
C VAL A 49 4.40 4.86 -9.16
N LEU A 50 3.92 6.11 -9.14
CA LEU A 50 3.95 6.97 -7.96
C LEU A 50 3.11 6.41 -6.81
N ILE A 51 1.92 5.88 -7.08
CA ILE A 51 1.07 5.23 -6.09
C ILE A 51 1.79 4.00 -5.50
N ALA A 52 2.38 3.15 -6.34
CA ALA A 52 3.12 1.98 -5.89
C ALA A 52 4.32 2.36 -5.01
N ALA A 53 5.11 3.35 -5.43
CA ALA A 53 6.24 3.86 -4.65
C ALA A 53 5.80 4.41 -3.29
N GLY A 54 4.69 5.15 -3.25
CA GLY A 54 4.10 5.64 -2.01
C GLY A 54 3.64 4.51 -1.09
N MET A 55 2.98 3.49 -1.64
CA MET A 55 2.55 2.30 -0.87
C MET A 55 3.74 1.60 -0.23
N THR A 56 4.81 1.32 -0.99
CA THR A 56 6.04 0.71 -0.48
C THR A 56 6.70 1.58 0.59
N TYR A 57 6.81 2.89 0.36
CA TYR A 57 7.40 3.80 1.34
C TYR A 57 6.64 3.81 2.68
N PHE A 58 5.33 3.99 2.65
CA PHE A 58 4.52 4.02 3.87
C PHE A 58 4.32 2.63 4.46
N GLY A 59 4.27 1.57 3.64
CA GLY A 59 4.26 0.19 4.08
C GLY A 59 5.50 -0.17 4.91
N LEU A 60 6.69 0.20 4.44
CA LEU A 60 7.94 0.02 5.17
C LEU A 60 7.98 0.82 6.48
N ARG A 61 7.47 2.06 6.48
CA ARG A 61 7.38 2.87 7.71
C ARG A 61 6.43 2.26 8.73
N PHE A 62 5.27 1.78 8.28
CA PHE A 62 4.30 1.07 9.11
C PHE A 62 4.90 -0.23 9.67
N TYR A 63 5.54 -1.03 8.84
CA TYR A 63 6.19 -2.27 9.25
C TYR A 63 7.29 -2.05 10.30
N ARG A 64 8.00 -0.92 10.22
CA ARG A 64 9.00 -0.50 11.21
C ARG A 64 8.40 0.14 12.47
N GLY A 65 7.08 0.25 12.58
CA GLY A 65 6.37 0.85 13.72
C GLY A 65 6.59 2.36 13.86
N ARG A 66 6.90 3.08 12.78
CA ARG A 66 7.11 4.54 12.87
C ARG A 66 5.78 5.26 13.06
N PHE A 67 5.76 6.14 14.06
CA PHE A 67 4.60 6.98 14.34
C PHE A 67 4.16 7.78 13.11
N GLY A 68 2.85 7.97 12.96
CA GLY A 68 2.28 8.73 11.84
C GLY A 68 2.25 8.01 10.49
N SER A 69 2.69 6.73 10.41
CA SER A 69 2.66 5.96 9.15
C SER A 69 1.30 5.33 8.82
N CYS A 70 0.42 5.14 9.82
CA CYS A 70 -0.89 4.52 9.61
C CYS A 70 -1.79 5.34 8.69
N LEU A 71 -1.96 6.62 8.96
CA LEU A 71 -2.89 7.46 8.20
C LEU A 71 -2.48 7.60 6.71
N PRO A 72 -1.22 7.95 6.38
CA PRO A 72 -0.78 7.98 4.99
C PRO A 72 -0.90 6.61 4.29
N MET A 73 -0.61 5.51 4.99
CA MET A 73 -0.75 4.15 4.44
C MET A 73 -2.21 3.84 4.13
N ILE A 74 -3.14 4.18 5.02
CA ILE A 74 -4.58 4.02 4.82
C ILE A 74 -5.03 4.83 3.59
N LEU A 75 -4.68 6.10 3.52
CA LEU A 75 -5.10 6.98 2.44
C LEU A 75 -4.59 6.51 1.08
N ILE A 76 -3.30 6.17 0.98
CA ILE A 76 -2.74 5.72 -0.31
C ILE A 76 -3.29 4.37 -0.74
N THR A 77 -3.55 3.45 0.21
CA THR A 77 -4.17 2.16 -0.09
C THR A 77 -5.62 2.33 -0.55
N LEU A 78 -6.38 3.24 0.07
CA LEU A 78 -7.74 3.57 -0.38
C LEU A 78 -7.75 4.20 -1.77
N CYS A 79 -6.85 5.13 -2.06
CA CYS A 79 -6.69 5.70 -3.40
C CYS A 79 -6.37 4.61 -4.44
N ALA A 80 -5.44 3.72 -4.11
CA ALA A 80 -5.05 2.61 -4.98
C ALA A 80 -6.22 1.64 -5.23
N LEU A 81 -6.96 1.29 -4.17
CA LEU A 81 -8.16 0.46 -4.25
C LEU A 81 -9.23 1.12 -5.13
N TRP A 82 -9.50 2.41 -4.91
CA TRP A 82 -10.50 3.15 -5.67
C TRP A 82 -10.17 3.17 -7.17
N VAL A 83 -8.93 3.55 -7.51
CA VAL A 83 -8.48 3.59 -8.91
C VAL A 83 -8.54 2.21 -9.57
N THR A 84 -8.09 1.18 -8.86
CA THR A 84 -8.07 -0.19 -9.40
C THR A 84 -9.47 -0.76 -9.54
N ALA A 85 -10.34 -0.57 -8.55
CA ALA A 85 -11.73 -1.05 -8.59
C ALA A 85 -12.54 -0.33 -9.67
N SER A 86 -12.41 0.98 -9.81
CA SER A 86 -13.09 1.75 -10.86
C SER A 86 -12.66 1.28 -12.25
N THR A 87 -11.37 1.07 -12.46
CA THR A 87 -10.86 0.54 -13.73
C THR A 87 -11.35 -0.88 -14.01
N LEU A 88 -11.43 -1.72 -12.97
CA LEU A 88 -11.94 -3.09 -13.09
C LEU A 88 -13.40 -3.09 -13.52
N VAL A 89 -14.25 -2.29 -12.87
CA VAL A 89 -15.69 -2.19 -13.21
C VAL A 89 -15.87 -1.77 -14.67
N LEU A 90 -15.14 -0.73 -15.11
CA LEU A 90 -15.20 -0.25 -16.48
C LEU A 90 -14.76 -1.33 -17.49
N ASN A 91 -13.68 -2.05 -17.19
CA ASN A 91 -13.17 -3.08 -18.10
C ASN A 91 -14.08 -4.32 -18.14
N VAL A 92 -14.62 -4.75 -16.99
CA VAL A 92 -15.56 -5.89 -16.94
C VAL A 92 -16.84 -5.57 -17.68
N SER A 93 -17.37 -4.35 -17.57
CA SER A 93 -18.58 -3.93 -18.28
C SER A 93 -18.37 -3.85 -19.82
N ALA A 94 -17.15 -3.50 -20.25
CA ALA A 94 -16.85 -3.34 -21.68
C ALA A 94 -16.44 -4.66 -22.37
N TYR A 95 -15.68 -5.53 -21.69
CA TYR A 95 -15.01 -6.68 -22.29
C TYR A 95 -15.32 -8.03 -21.63
N GLY A 96 -16.16 -8.06 -20.60
CA GLY A 96 -16.44 -9.26 -19.81
C GLY A 96 -15.26 -9.68 -18.93
N LEU A 97 -15.39 -10.82 -18.24
CA LEU A 97 -14.35 -11.36 -17.37
C LEU A 97 -13.28 -12.11 -18.17
N ASN A 98 -12.03 -11.75 -17.96
CA ASN A 98 -10.86 -12.44 -18.49
C ASN A 98 -9.79 -12.70 -17.40
N ILE A 99 -8.72 -13.42 -17.74
CA ILE A 99 -7.65 -13.79 -16.79
C ILE A 99 -7.01 -12.55 -16.13
N GLY A 100 -6.76 -11.49 -16.90
CA GLY A 100 -6.17 -10.25 -16.38
C GLY A 100 -7.07 -9.56 -15.33
N GLN A 101 -8.39 -9.62 -15.55
CA GLN A 101 -9.36 -9.07 -14.60
C GLN A 101 -9.49 -9.94 -13.35
N SER A 102 -9.39 -11.26 -13.47
CA SER A 102 -9.35 -12.18 -12.32
C SER A 102 -8.14 -11.90 -11.43
N ILE A 103 -6.97 -11.64 -11.99
CA ILE A 103 -5.77 -11.22 -11.25
C ILE A 103 -6.00 -9.87 -10.56
N THR A 104 -6.64 -8.93 -11.24
CA THR A 104 -6.97 -7.61 -10.65
C THR A 104 -7.94 -7.77 -9.47
N ILE A 105 -8.95 -8.62 -9.57
CA ILE A 105 -9.89 -8.92 -8.48
C ILE A 105 -9.15 -9.50 -7.28
N ALA A 106 -8.27 -10.48 -7.48
CA ALA A 106 -7.45 -11.03 -6.41
C ALA A 106 -6.57 -9.96 -5.74
N GLY A 107 -5.97 -9.05 -6.51
CA GLY A 107 -5.22 -7.91 -6.00
C GLY A 107 -6.07 -6.97 -5.14
N VAL A 108 -7.28 -6.62 -5.60
CA VAL A 108 -8.23 -5.78 -4.85
C VAL A 108 -8.64 -6.44 -3.53
N ILE A 109 -8.92 -7.74 -3.53
CA ILE A 109 -9.27 -8.50 -2.31
C ILE A 109 -8.08 -8.49 -1.34
N GLY A 110 -6.87 -8.74 -1.83
CA GLY A 110 -5.65 -8.70 -1.01
C GLY A 110 -5.40 -7.33 -0.39
N ALA A 111 -5.59 -6.25 -1.16
CA ALA A 111 -5.44 -4.89 -0.66
C ALA A 111 -6.53 -4.50 0.35
N ALA A 112 -7.77 -4.96 0.16
CA ALA A 112 -8.84 -4.78 1.14
C ALA A 112 -8.53 -5.53 2.46
N ALA A 113 -8.00 -6.74 2.38
CA ALA A 113 -7.54 -7.49 3.55
C ALA A 113 -6.38 -6.77 4.26
N ALA A 114 -5.39 -6.24 3.51
CA ALA A 114 -4.31 -5.43 4.08
C ALA A 114 -4.84 -4.22 4.84
N PHE A 115 -5.82 -3.52 4.27
CA PHE A 115 -6.48 -2.38 4.90
C PHE A 115 -7.14 -2.76 6.23
N ILE A 116 -7.86 -3.89 6.28
CA ILE A 116 -8.48 -4.41 7.51
C ILE A 116 -7.39 -4.69 8.57
N PHE A 117 -6.29 -5.35 8.20
CA PHE A 117 -5.19 -5.66 9.11
C PHE A 117 -4.52 -4.39 9.67
N VAL A 118 -4.38 -3.33 8.88
CA VAL A 118 -3.86 -2.04 9.36
C VAL A 118 -4.77 -1.41 10.41
N LEU A 119 -6.09 -1.54 10.24
CA LEU A 119 -7.08 -0.98 11.17
C LEU A 119 -7.21 -1.76 12.48
N MET A 120 -6.68 -2.99 12.56
CA MET A 120 -6.79 -3.80 13.77
C MET A 120 -6.16 -3.10 14.99
N PRO A 121 -6.79 -3.21 16.17
CA PRO A 121 -6.27 -2.59 17.40
C PRO A 121 -4.85 -3.03 17.77
N SER A 122 -4.48 -4.28 17.44
CA SER A 122 -3.14 -4.83 17.65
C SER A 122 -2.06 -4.14 16.82
N SER A 123 -2.39 -3.65 15.61
CA SER A 123 -1.48 -2.86 14.78
C SER A 123 -1.20 -1.50 15.39
N ARG A 124 -2.24 -0.84 15.91
CA ARG A 124 -2.11 0.46 16.59
C ARG A 124 -1.29 0.34 17.87
N ARG A 125 -1.60 -0.63 18.73
CA ARG A 125 -0.83 -0.90 19.97
C ARG A 125 0.64 -1.19 19.69
N TYR A 126 0.96 -1.90 18.62
CA TYR A 126 2.33 -2.15 18.21
C TYR A 126 3.07 -0.85 17.87
N ILE A 127 2.46 0.05 17.10
CA ILE A 127 3.06 1.33 16.72
C ILE A 127 3.27 2.21 17.95
N GLU A 128 2.29 2.27 18.85
CA GLU A 128 2.39 3.00 20.12
C GLU A 128 3.54 2.46 20.95
N ALA A 129 3.63 1.14 21.16
CA ALA A 129 4.70 0.50 21.93
C ALA A 129 6.10 0.72 21.33
N VAL A 130 6.24 0.69 20.01
CA VAL A 130 7.53 0.99 19.34
C VAL A 130 7.89 2.46 19.47
N THR A 131 6.92 3.36 19.41
CA THR A 131 7.12 4.81 19.55
C THR A 131 7.56 5.16 20.97
N GLU A 132 6.91 4.60 21.98
CA GLU A 132 7.26 4.77 23.41
C GLU A 132 8.69 4.26 23.67
N ALA A 133 9.02 3.05 23.23
CA ALA A 133 10.37 2.49 23.38
C ALA A 133 11.45 3.36 22.73
N SER A 134 11.16 3.92 21.56
CA SER A 134 12.09 4.83 20.86
C SER A 134 12.25 6.17 21.57
N GLY A 135 11.19 6.69 22.20
CA GLY A 135 11.22 7.91 23.01
C GLY A 135 12.07 7.73 24.28
N GLU A 136 11.90 6.60 24.99
CA GLU A 136 12.70 6.27 26.17
C GLU A 136 14.20 6.12 25.85
N GLU A 137 14.55 5.52 24.72
CA GLU A 137 15.94 5.42 24.27
C GLU A 137 16.52 6.81 23.99
N ALA A 138 15.79 7.66 23.29
CA ALA A 138 16.23 9.03 23.00
C ALA A 138 16.47 9.85 24.30
N GLU A 139 15.60 9.70 25.30
CA GLU A 139 15.75 10.37 26.60
C GLU A 139 16.97 9.87 27.37
N LYS A 140 17.23 8.55 27.39
CA LYS A 140 18.44 7.96 28.01
C LYS A 140 19.73 8.49 27.37
N TYR A 141 19.76 8.63 26.05
CA TYR A 141 20.91 9.22 25.34
C TYR A 141 21.13 10.69 25.70
N SER A 142 20.05 11.46 25.80
CA SER A 142 20.10 12.88 26.16
C SER A 142 20.65 13.08 27.59
N ARG A 143 20.23 12.25 28.55
CA ARG A 143 20.71 12.29 29.93
C ARG A 143 22.19 11.89 30.09
N ARG A 144 22.73 11.03 29.23
CA ARG A 144 24.15 10.63 29.27
C ARG A 144 25.09 11.68 28.71
N ARG A 145 24.60 12.66 27.95
CA ARG A 145 25.39 13.74 27.34
C ARG A 145 25.43 15.01 28.21
N ARG A 146 24.64 15.08 29.28
CA ARG A 146 24.70 16.14 30.29
C ARG A 146 25.55 15.67 31.48
#